data_e068b6f9f2aed928c2a8f6dffda41446
#
_entry.id   e068b6f9f2aed928c2a8f6dffda41446
#
_cell.length_a   1.000
_cell.length_b   1.000
_cell.length_c   1.000
_cell.angle_alpha   90.00
_cell.angle_beta   90.00
_cell.angle_gamma   90.00
#
_symmetry.space_group_name_H-M   'P 1'
#
loop_
_entity.id
_entity.type
_entity.pdbx_description
1 polymer ?
#
loop_
_entity_poly.entity_id
_entity_poly.type
_entity_poly.pdbx_seq_one_letter_code
_entity_poly.pdbx_strand_id
1 'polypeptide(L)'
;AHALARRGWQVTLLEREADVAQGASGNPQGILYCKLSPHHPPLSRFIQSSYQYSLRLLTRTLPQNEDTWQQCGVLQLGADEREQKRQQGLAAQGYPDSFLQAMTAEQASALAGLPIEQPGVFFAGGGWVSPPRLCEALLQHPLISVQTYRHAIALQRTATQWQVLDAQGQLLAEAPRVILCCAHETAAFEQTAHLPLKAIRGQLTHLPANAQSAALRTVLCADGYISPSRQGSHHLGASFRFDRLDLQPSEEEDAHNLQLLQALSPALHQSLQDTAPSGARVGLRCTAPDYLPLIGPVVDANAFAQTYA
;
A
#
# COMPACT_ATOMS: atom_id res chain seq x y z
N ALA A 1 -2.03 -11.59 -12.21
CA ALA A 1 -2.63 -11.62 -13.55
C ALA A 1 -1.65 -11.13 -14.61
N HIS A 2 -1.28 -9.85 -14.63
CA HIS A 2 -0.47 -9.21 -15.69
C HIS A 2 0.84 -9.96 -16.02
N ALA A 3 1.62 -10.30 -15.02
CA ALA A 3 2.90 -10.99 -15.21
C ALA A 3 2.75 -12.40 -15.82
N LEU A 4 1.65 -13.09 -15.55
CA LEU A 4 1.31 -14.38 -16.15
C LEU A 4 0.85 -14.20 -17.59
N ALA A 5 -0.05 -13.28 -17.84
CA ALA A 5 -0.55 -12.98 -19.18
C ALA A 5 0.57 -12.58 -20.16
N ARG A 6 1.52 -11.77 -19.71
CA ARG A 6 2.73 -11.44 -20.48
C ARG A 6 3.64 -12.63 -20.79
N ARG A 7 3.45 -13.75 -20.11
CA ARG A 7 4.13 -15.04 -20.37
C ARG A 7 3.27 -16.03 -21.14
N GLY A 8 2.16 -15.57 -21.72
CA GLY A 8 1.26 -16.39 -22.55
C GLY A 8 0.23 -17.20 -21.77
N TRP A 9 0.07 -16.97 -20.45
CA TRP A 9 -0.97 -17.65 -19.69
C TRP A 9 -2.32 -16.97 -19.90
N GLN A 10 -3.36 -17.77 -20.13
CA GLN A 10 -4.74 -17.30 -19.97
C GLN A 10 -5.06 -17.20 -18.48
N VAL A 11 -5.59 -16.06 -18.06
CA VAL A 11 -5.86 -15.77 -16.65
C VAL A 11 -7.33 -15.36 -16.50
N THR A 12 -8.06 -16.07 -15.68
CA THR A 12 -9.37 -15.65 -15.20
C THR A 12 -9.21 -15.09 -13.80
N LEU A 13 -9.58 -13.81 -13.60
CA LEU A 13 -9.62 -13.14 -12.31
C LEU A 13 -11.06 -13.11 -11.82
N LEU A 14 -11.29 -13.66 -10.63
CA LEU A 14 -12.57 -13.58 -9.96
C LEU A 14 -12.50 -12.48 -8.88
N GLU A 15 -13.45 -11.56 -8.91
CA GLU A 15 -13.59 -10.48 -7.94
C GLU A 15 -15.02 -10.53 -7.37
N ARG A 16 -15.15 -10.47 -6.04
CA ARG A 16 -16.47 -10.49 -5.41
C ARG A 16 -17.24 -9.20 -5.54
N GLU A 17 -16.52 -8.06 -5.59
CA GLU A 17 -17.12 -6.74 -5.69
C GLU A 17 -17.52 -6.40 -7.14
N ALA A 18 -18.16 -5.24 -7.30
CA ALA A 18 -18.57 -4.73 -8.61
C ALA A 18 -17.38 -4.37 -9.51
N ASP A 19 -16.25 -4.04 -8.91
CA ASP A 19 -15.03 -3.64 -9.61
C ASP A 19 -13.80 -4.08 -8.81
N VAL A 20 -12.63 -4.04 -9.44
CA VAL A 20 -11.35 -4.36 -8.80
C VAL A 20 -10.91 -3.25 -7.84
N ALA A 21 -10.00 -3.58 -6.94
CA ALA A 21 -9.40 -2.64 -5.99
C ALA A 21 -10.39 -2.00 -5.00
N GLN A 22 -11.50 -2.66 -4.67
CA GLN A 22 -12.48 -2.14 -3.70
C GLN A 22 -12.04 -2.32 -2.24
N GLY A 23 -11.10 -3.23 -1.95
CA GLY A 23 -10.51 -3.44 -0.62
C GLY A 23 -9.47 -2.37 -0.23
N ALA A 24 -8.39 -2.77 0.44
CA ALA A 24 -7.29 -1.87 0.85
C ALA A 24 -6.63 -1.13 -0.32
N SER A 25 -6.69 -1.69 -1.53
CA SER A 25 -6.17 -1.08 -2.76
C SER A 25 -7.07 0.02 -3.33
N GLY A 26 -8.19 0.36 -2.71
CA GLY A 26 -9.10 1.41 -3.17
C GLY A 26 -8.70 2.83 -2.74
N ASN A 27 -7.58 3.02 -2.07
CA ASN A 27 -7.14 4.34 -1.65
C ASN A 27 -6.87 5.25 -2.86
N PRO A 28 -7.30 6.53 -2.82
CA PRO A 28 -7.07 7.45 -3.92
C PRO A 28 -5.57 7.68 -4.21
N GLN A 29 -4.76 7.71 -3.16
CA GLN A 29 -3.30 7.84 -3.23
C GLN A 29 -2.64 6.84 -2.27
N GLY A 30 -1.88 5.91 -2.80
CA GLY A 30 -0.99 5.02 -2.05
C GLY A 30 0.44 5.54 -2.15
N ILE A 31 1.21 5.46 -1.08
CA ILE A 31 2.56 6.01 -1.02
C ILE A 31 3.58 4.94 -1.41
N LEU A 32 4.43 5.25 -2.39
CA LEU A 32 5.56 4.42 -2.77
C LEU A 32 6.83 4.96 -2.10
N TYR A 33 7.30 4.27 -1.08
CA TYR A 33 8.51 4.63 -0.33
C TYR A 33 9.33 3.40 0.07
N CYS A 34 10.56 3.64 0.52
CA CYS A 34 11.46 2.62 1.07
C CYS A 34 11.63 2.81 2.59
N LYS A 35 11.36 1.77 3.39
CA LYS A 35 11.78 1.74 4.79
C LYS A 35 13.01 0.85 4.91
N LEU A 36 14.19 1.48 4.97
CA LEU A 36 15.47 0.80 4.99
C LEU A 36 16.08 0.78 6.40
N SER A 37 16.90 -0.22 6.66
CA SER A 37 17.75 -0.28 7.85
C SER A 37 19.19 0.14 7.50
N PRO A 38 19.89 0.90 8.36
CA PRO A 38 21.29 1.26 8.14
C PRO A 38 22.26 0.05 8.19
N HIS A 39 21.79 -1.11 8.63
CA HIS A 39 22.62 -2.33 8.76
C HIS A 39 22.58 -3.25 7.52
N HIS A 40 21.92 -2.83 6.44
CA HIS A 40 21.77 -3.59 5.18
C HIS A 40 21.37 -5.07 5.33
N PRO A 41 20.38 -5.43 6.16
CA PRO A 41 19.94 -6.81 6.25
C PRO A 41 19.36 -7.27 4.89
N PRO A 42 19.23 -8.59 4.65
CA PRO A 42 18.63 -9.11 3.43
C PRO A 42 17.28 -8.48 3.09
N LEU A 43 16.47 -8.15 4.11
CA LEU A 43 15.21 -7.45 3.96
C LEU A 43 15.36 -6.07 3.31
N SER A 44 16.34 -5.27 3.70
CA SER A 44 16.56 -3.94 3.10
C SER A 44 16.92 -4.06 1.61
N ARG A 45 17.71 -5.07 1.23
CA ARG A 45 18.02 -5.34 -0.18
C ARG A 45 16.79 -5.76 -0.98
N PHE A 46 15.93 -6.60 -0.37
CA PHE A 46 14.67 -6.99 -0.98
C PHE A 46 13.74 -5.79 -1.17
N ILE A 47 13.57 -4.95 -0.15
CA ILE A 47 12.76 -3.73 -0.21
C ILE A 47 13.29 -2.78 -1.29
N GLN A 48 14.59 -2.54 -1.34
CA GLN A 48 15.22 -1.68 -2.35
C GLN A 48 14.97 -2.20 -3.78
N SER A 49 15.16 -3.50 -3.99
CA SER A 49 14.92 -4.13 -5.29
C SER A 49 13.44 -4.04 -5.71
N SER A 50 12.53 -4.27 -4.74
CA SER A 50 11.08 -4.17 -4.95
C SER A 50 10.64 -2.75 -5.27
N TYR A 51 11.20 -1.75 -4.57
CA TYR A 51 10.97 -0.35 -4.83
C TYR A 51 11.39 0.05 -6.26
N GLN A 52 12.60 -0.31 -6.67
CA GLN A 52 13.09 -0.03 -8.02
C GLN A 52 12.28 -0.77 -9.10
N TYR A 53 11.85 -2.01 -8.81
CA TYR A 53 10.95 -2.74 -9.71
C TYR A 53 9.62 -2.01 -9.85
N SER A 54 9.04 -1.56 -8.74
CA SER A 54 7.76 -0.84 -8.71
C SER A 54 7.83 0.47 -9.51
N LEU A 55 8.92 1.24 -9.37
CA LEU A 55 9.13 2.45 -10.18
C LEU A 55 9.15 2.15 -11.68
N ARG A 56 9.92 1.14 -12.09
CA ARG A 56 9.94 0.72 -13.50
C ARG A 56 8.60 0.23 -14.00
N LEU A 57 7.84 -0.47 -13.15
CA LEU A 57 6.49 -0.92 -13.49
C LEU A 57 5.56 0.27 -13.70
N LEU A 58 5.52 1.22 -12.76
CA LEU A 58 4.68 2.42 -12.84
C LEU A 58 4.99 3.23 -14.11
N THR A 59 6.28 3.53 -14.35
CA THR A 59 6.73 4.30 -15.52
C THR A 59 6.31 3.65 -16.85
N ARG A 60 6.23 2.32 -16.90
CA ARG A 60 5.85 1.57 -18.12
C ARG A 60 4.35 1.37 -18.28
N THR A 61 3.61 1.45 -17.18
CA THR A 61 2.19 1.05 -17.14
C THR A 61 1.26 2.24 -17.12
N LEU A 62 1.68 3.34 -16.48
CA LEU A 62 0.83 4.51 -16.25
C LEU A 62 1.50 5.80 -16.69
N PRO A 63 0.78 6.74 -17.32
CA PRO A 63 1.26 8.10 -17.49
C PRO A 63 1.38 8.79 -16.12
N GLN A 64 2.35 9.71 -15.97
CA GLN A 64 2.42 10.57 -14.78
C GLN A 64 1.46 11.75 -14.95
N ASN A 65 0.44 11.79 -14.12
CA ASN A 65 -0.52 12.90 -14.02
C ASN A 65 -1.25 12.83 -12.66
N GLU A 66 -2.15 13.75 -12.42
CA GLU A 66 -2.93 13.84 -11.18
C GLU A 66 -3.96 12.72 -10.98
N ASP A 67 -4.28 11.93 -12.01
CA ASP A 67 -5.25 10.83 -11.91
C ASP A 67 -4.61 9.49 -11.60
N THR A 68 -3.35 9.31 -11.95
CA THR A 68 -2.67 8.01 -11.93
C THR A 68 -1.57 7.91 -10.89
N TRP A 69 -0.48 8.67 -11.04
CA TRP A 69 0.62 8.71 -10.10
C TRP A 69 1.53 9.92 -10.36
N GLN A 70 2.28 10.31 -9.33
CA GLN A 70 3.30 11.34 -9.44
C GLN A 70 4.56 10.93 -8.70
N GLN A 71 5.69 11.04 -9.37
CA GLN A 71 7.01 10.92 -8.77
C GLN A 71 7.41 12.25 -8.12
N CYS A 72 6.66 12.64 -7.09
CA CYS A 72 6.88 13.90 -6.37
C CYS A 72 7.88 13.74 -5.20
N GLY A 73 8.48 12.56 -5.06
CA GLY A 73 9.31 12.21 -3.94
C GLY A 73 8.55 11.89 -2.65
N VAL A 74 9.28 11.32 -1.70
CA VAL A 74 8.80 11.08 -0.33
C VAL A 74 9.84 11.58 0.64
N LEU A 75 9.47 12.51 1.50
CA LEU A 75 10.27 13.04 2.59
C LEU A 75 9.88 12.31 3.88
N GLN A 76 10.77 11.46 4.37
CA GLN A 76 10.63 10.81 5.68
C GLN A 76 11.24 11.71 6.73
N LEU A 77 10.42 12.21 7.64
CA LEU A 77 10.84 13.13 8.69
C LEU A 77 11.42 12.37 9.88
N GLY A 78 12.44 12.93 10.50
CA GLY A 78 13.04 12.43 11.72
C GLY A 78 12.27 12.88 12.94
N ALA A 79 11.09 12.30 13.18
CA ALA A 79 10.16 12.74 14.21
C ALA A 79 10.70 12.64 15.64
N ASP A 80 11.63 11.72 15.90
CA ASP A 80 12.29 11.51 17.18
C ASP A 80 13.80 11.24 17.01
N GLU A 81 14.53 11.23 18.12
CA GLU A 81 15.99 11.01 18.13
C GLU A 81 16.37 9.62 17.56
N ARG A 82 15.55 8.59 17.80
CA ARG A 82 15.80 7.24 17.30
C ARG A 82 15.71 7.21 15.78
N GLU A 83 14.68 7.85 15.23
CA GLU A 83 14.48 7.91 13.78
C GLU A 83 15.56 8.79 13.12
N GLN A 84 15.92 9.92 13.72
CA GLN A 84 17.03 10.76 13.23
C GLN A 84 18.35 9.99 13.22
N LYS A 85 18.67 9.23 14.27
CA LYS A 85 19.86 8.38 14.31
C LYS A 85 19.82 7.29 13.23
N ARG A 86 18.66 6.67 13.00
CA ARG A 86 18.48 5.70 11.90
C ARG A 86 18.75 6.35 10.54
N GLN A 87 18.20 7.53 10.32
CA GLN A 87 18.35 8.29 9.07
C GLN A 87 19.79 8.74 8.83
N GLN A 88 20.51 9.18 9.86
CA GLN A 88 21.93 9.48 9.80
C GLN A 88 22.75 8.25 9.38
N GLY A 89 22.44 7.10 9.98
CA GLY A 89 23.06 5.83 9.59
C GLY A 89 22.78 5.43 8.13
N LEU A 90 21.59 5.73 7.60
CA LEU A 90 21.26 5.52 6.19
C LEU A 90 22.04 6.46 5.28
N ALA A 91 22.12 7.75 5.61
CA ALA A 91 22.87 8.74 4.85
C ALA A 91 24.36 8.37 4.75
N ALA A 92 24.92 7.82 5.82
CA ALA A 92 26.32 7.34 5.85
C ALA A 92 26.61 6.14 4.94
N GLN A 93 25.58 5.48 4.38
CA GLN A 93 25.77 4.32 3.48
C GLN A 93 26.20 4.71 2.06
N GLY A 94 26.23 5.99 1.72
CA GLY A 94 26.68 6.46 0.41
C GLY A 94 25.72 6.10 -0.73
N TYR A 95 24.42 6.06 -0.47
CA TYR A 95 23.44 5.94 -1.55
C TYR A 95 23.56 7.13 -2.52
N PRO A 96 23.35 6.92 -3.83
CA PRO A 96 23.33 8.03 -4.77
C PRO A 96 22.17 8.99 -4.45
N ASP A 97 22.38 10.29 -4.66
CA ASP A 97 21.38 11.33 -4.40
C ASP A 97 20.06 11.11 -5.17
N SER A 98 20.13 10.47 -6.32
CA SER A 98 18.95 10.08 -7.10
C SER A 98 18.08 9.03 -6.39
N PHE A 99 18.58 8.37 -5.34
CA PHE A 99 17.87 7.39 -4.55
C PHE A 99 17.50 7.92 -3.16
N LEU A 100 18.48 8.40 -2.39
CA LEU A 100 18.28 8.87 -1.02
C LEU A 100 19.18 10.08 -0.72
N GLN A 101 18.59 11.17 -0.21
CA GLN A 101 19.29 12.37 0.22
C GLN A 101 18.95 12.69 1.67
N ALA A 102 19.98 13.00 2.48
CA ALA A 102 19.73 13.60 3.79
C ALA A 102 19.34 15.07 3.61
N MET A 103 18.33 15.52 4.36
CA MET A 103 17.78 16.86 4.29
C MET A 103 17.84 17.53 5.66
N THR A 104 18.36 18.76 5.73
CA THR A 104 18.13 19.64 6.88
C THR A 104 16.67 20.11 6.87
N ALA A 105 16.18 20.66 7.98
CA ALA A 105 14.84 21.24 8.05
C ALA A 105 14.61 22.35 7.01
N GLU A 106 15.64 23.16 6.72
CA GLU A 106 15.58 24.21 5.70
C GLU A 106 15.44 23.62 4.28
N GLN A 107 16.26 22.62 3.96
CA GLN A 107 16.18 21.92 2.68
C GLN A 107 14.85 21.18 2.50
N ALA A 108 14.36 20.54 3.59
CA ALA A 108 13.06 19.88 3.64
C ALA A 108 11.93 20.87 3.37
N SER A 109 11.97 22.06 3.99
CA SER A 109 11.00 23.13 3.78
C SER A 109 10.99 23.63 2.33
N ALA A 110 12.18 23.89 1.77
CA ALA A 110 12.31 24.32 0.38
C ALA A 110 11.76 23.27 -0.60
N LEU A 111 12.02 21.99 -0.33
CA LEU A 111 11.52 20.86 -1.12
C LEU A 111 10.01 20.70 -1.01
N ALA A 112 9.49 20.69 0.24
CA ALA A 112 8.07 20.49 0.50
C ALA A 112 7.19 21.65 0.04
N GLY A 113 7.74 22.85 -0.05
CA GLY A 113 6.99 24.08 -0.34
C GLY A 113 6.26 24.67 0.87
N LEU A 114 6.54 24.14 2.06
CA LEU A 114 5.91 24.50 3.34
C LEU A 114 6.96 24.42 4.46
N PRO A 115 6.81 25.16 5.56
CA PRO A 115 7.72 25.05 6.70
C PRO A 115 7.73 23.63 7.27
N ILE A 116 8.92 23.04 7.36
CA ILE A 116 9.21 21.74 7.99
C ILE A 116 10.25 21.99 9.08
N GLU A 117 9.97 21.54 10.28
CA GLU A 117 10.82 21.80 11.46
C GLU A 117 11.86 20.70 11.70
N GLN A 118 11.61 19.49 11.18
CA GLN A 118 12.49 18.34 11.38
C GLN A 118 13.39 18.09 10.19
N PRO A 119 14.62 17.59 10.42
CA PRO A 119 15.40 17.00 9.36
C PRO A 119 14.76 15.71 8.85
N GLY A 120 15.23 15.20 7.73
CA GLY A 120 14.68 13.98 7.16
C GLY A 120 15.57 13.33 6.12
N VAL A 121 15.06 12.28 5.51
CA VAL A 121 15.63 11.69 4.30
C VAL A 121 14.62 11.72 3.17
N PHE A 122 15.10 12.11 2.01
CA PHE A 122 14.27 12.26 0.81
C PHE A 122 14.55 11.13 -0.19
N PHE A 123 13.50 10.46 -0.59
CA PHE A 123 13.51 9.44 -1.66
C PHE A 123 12.98 10.06 -2.94
N ALA A 124 13.87 10.55 -3.80
CA ALA A 124 13.53 11.27 -5.03
C ALA A 124 12.67 10.45 -6.02
N GLY A 125 12.88 9.14 -6.06
CA GLY A 125 12.09 8.23 -6.88
C GLY A 125 10.70 7.92 -6.33
N GLY A 126 10.43 8.27 -5.07
CA GLY A 126 9.15 8.01 -4.42
C GLY A 126 8.03 8.93 -4.90
N GLY A 127 6.89 8.79 -4.25
CA GLY A 127 5.72 9.60 -4.53
C GLY A 127 4.44 8.87 -4.20
N TRP A 128 3.37 9.22 -4.90
CA TRP A 128 2.10 8.55 -4.73
C TRP A 128 1.61 7.92 -6.03
N VAL A 129 0.80 6.90 -5.91
CA VAL A 129 0.10 6.20 -7.01
C VAL A 129 -1.36 6.01 -6.64
N SER A 130 -2.26 6.04 -7.61
CA SER A 130 -3.63 5.56 -7.46
C SER A 130 -3.65 4.04 -7.63
N PRO A 131 -3.77 3.24 -6.55
CA PRO A 131 -3.80 1.80 -6.68
C PRO A 131 -4.95 1.28 -7.56
N PRO A 132 -6.18 1.86 -7.54
CA PRO A 132 -7.23 1.47 -8.49
C PRO A 132 -6.79 1.62 -9.94
N ARG A 133 -6.22 2.76 -10.32
CA ARG A 133 -5.75 2.99 -11.69
C ARG A 133 -4.63 2.04 -12.11
N LEU A 134 -3.74 1.70 -11.16
CA LEU A 134 -2.71 0.71 -11.41
C LEU A 134 -3.32 -0.69 -11.61
N CYS A 135 -4.28 -1.09 -10.79
CA CYS A 135 -4.98 -2.37 -10.94
C CYS A 135 -5.70 -2.46 -12.29
N GLU A 136 -6.47 -1.43 -12.64
CA GLU A 136 -7.14 -1.34 -13.94
C GLU A 136 -6.15 -1.50 -15.11
N ALA A 137 -5.06 -0.73 -15.11
CA ALA A 137 -4.07 -0.76 -16.18
C ALA A 137 -3.36 -2.14 -16.29
N LEU A 138 -3.07 -2.79 -15.16
CA LEU A 138 -2.46 -4.11 -15.14
C LEU A 138 -3.39 -5.23 -15.61
N LEU A 139 -4.68 -4.97 -15.68
CA LEU A 139 -5.68 -5.92 -16.18
C LEU A 139 -6.00 -5.74 -17.68
N GLN A 140 -5.50 -4.66 -18.30
CA GLN A 140 -5.66 -4.42 -19.74
C GLN A 140 -4.73 -5.34 -20.55
N HIS A 141 -5.14 -6.58 -20.71
CA HIS A 141 -4.40 -7.58 -21.50
C HIS A 141 -5.34 -8.60 -22.11
N PRO A 142 -5.20 -8.98 -23.41
CA PRO A 142 -6.14 -9.87 -24.09
C PRO A 142 -6.24 -11.27 -23.47
N LEU A 143 -5.25 -11.71 -22.72
CA LEU A 143 -5.24 -13.00 -22.04
C LEU A 143 -5.78 -12.92 -20.58
N ILE A 144 -6.31 -11.78 -20.16
CA ILE A 144 -6.93 -11.62 -18.85
C ILE A 144 -8.43 -11.43 -19.01
N SER A 145 -9.22 -12.30 -18.39
CA SER A 145 -10.66 -12.16 -18.24
C SER A 145 -10.98 -11.81 -16.77
N VAL A 146 -11.65 -10.70 -16.55
CA VAL A 146 -12.11 -10.27 -15.23
C VAL A 146 -13.59 -10.59 -15.10
N GLN A 147 -13.97 -11.28 -14.04
CA GLN A 147 -15.34 -11.62 -13.68
C GLN A 147 -15.64 -11.02 -12.30
N THR A 148 -16.46 -10.00 -12.27
CA THR A 148 -16.94 -9.34 -11.05
C THR A 148 -18.19 -10.05 -10.49
N TYR A 149 -18.57 -9.72 -9.24
CA TYR A 149 -19.65 -10.39 -8.51
C TYR A 149 -19.45 -11.91 -8.40
N ARG A 150 -18.19 -12.37 -8.32
CA ARG A 150 -17.79 -13.77 -8.19
C ARG A 150 -17.12 -14.00 -6.85
N HIS A 151 -17.93 -14.29 -5.83
CA HIS A 151 -17.42 -14.54 -4.48
C HIS A 151 -17.02 -15.99 -4.30
N ALA A 152 -15.74 -16.28 -4.51
CA ALA A 152 -15.15 -17.59 -4.27
C ALA A 152 -14.97 -17.84 -2.77
N ILE A 153 -15.45 -19.00 -2.27
CA ILE A 153 -15.30 -19.38 -0.86
C ILE A 153 -14.69 -20.76 -0.65
N ALA A 154 -14.69 -21.61 -1.66
CA ALA A 154 -14.13 -22.95 -1.55
C ALA A 154 -13.33 -23.35 -2.80
N LEU A 155 -12.36 -24.20 -2.57
CA LEU A 155 -11.55 -24.84 -3.60
C LEU A 155 -11.66 -26.35 -3.49
N GLN A 156 -11.96 -27.03 -4.59
CA GLN A 156 -11.96 -28.48 -4.68
C GLN A 156 -10.95 -28.97 -5.71
N ARG A 157 -10.18 -30.00 -5.36
CA ARG A 157 -9.22 -30.61 -6.26
C ARG A 157 -9.87 -31.78 -6.99
N THR A 158 -9.87 -31.75 -8.31
CA THR A 158 -10.14 -32.93 -9.16
C THR A 158 -8.81 -33.62 -9.51
N ALA A 159 -8.86 -34.66 -10.34
CA ALA A 159 -7.66 -35.35 -10.78
C ALA A 159 -6.66 -34.43 -11.50
N THR A 160 -7.14 -33.47 -12.27
CA THR A 160 -6.31 -32.61 -13.14
C THR A 160 -6.44 -31.12 -12.87
N GLN A 161 -7.52 -30.66 -12.23
CA GLN A 161 -7.85 -29.25 -12.10
C GLN A 161 -8.28 -28.89 -10.69
N TRP A 162 -8.30 -27.59 -10.42
CA TRP A 162 -8.96 -26.97 -9.28
C TRP A 162 -10.29 -26.40 -9.72
N GLN A 163 -11.32 -26.64 -8.95
CA GLN A 163 -12.61 -25.99 -9.05
C GLN A 163 -12.74 -24.92 -7.98
N VAL A 164 -13.19 -23.74 -8.39
CA VAL A 164 -13.45 -22.58 -7.51
C VAL A 164 -14.96 -22.48 -7.36
N LEU A 165 -15.45 -22.53 -6.12
CA LEU A 165 -16.88 -22.61 -5.82
C LEU A 165 -17.34 -21.39 -5.01
N ASP A 166 -18.60 -21.02 -5.21
CA ASP A 166 -19.31 -20.04 -4.37
C ASP A 166 -19.96 -20.68 -3.13
N ALA A 167 -20.69 -19.86 -2.37
CA ALA A 167 -21.38 -20.28 -1.13
C ALA A 167 -22.51 -21.31 -1.35
N GLN A 168 -23.02 -21.42 -2.56
CA GLN A 168 -24.05 -22.38 -2.96
C GLN A 168 -23.46 -23.65 -3.56
N GLY A 169 -22.13 -23.74 -3.61
CA GLY A 169 -21.42 -24.85 -4.24
C GLY A 169 -21.43 -24.80 -5.77
N GLN A 170 -21.80 -23.66 -6.37
CA GLN A 170 -21.79 -23.50 -7.81
C GLN A 170 -20.36 -23.25 -8.31
N LEU A 171 -20.05 -23.85 -9.47
CA LEU A 171 -18.76 -23.68 -10.11
C LEU A 171 -18.61 -22.28 -10.70
N LEU A 172 -17.65 -21.52 -10.19
CA LEU A 172 -17.29 -20.18 -10.70
C LEU A 172 -16.21 -20.26 -11.79
N ALA A 173 -15.22 -21.11 -11.58
CA ALA A 173 -14.13 -21.33 -12.54
C ALA A 173 -13.44 -22.68 -12.30
N GLU A 174 -12.74 -23.15 -13.33
CA GLU A 174 -11.92 -24.34 -13.26
C GLU A 174 -10.57 -24.08 -13.94
N ALA A 175 -9.47 -24.47 -13.31
CA ALA A 175 -8.13 -24.27 -13.84
C ALA A 175 -7.11 -25.25 -13.25
N PRO A 176 -6.03 -25.59 -13.97
CA PRO A 176 -4.96 -26.43 -13.42
C PRO A 176 -4.20 -25.79 -12.28
N ARG A 177 -4.25 -24.46 -12.15
CA ARG A 177 -3.62 -23.69 -11.08
C ARG A 177 -4.54 -22.59 -10.60
N VAL A 178 -4.57 -22.38 -9.28
CA VAL A 178 -5.27 -21.27 -8.61
C VAL A 178 -4.25 -20.46 -7.83
N ILE A 179 -4.39 -19.14 -7.87
CA ILE A 179 -3.57 -18.21 -7.11
C ILE A 179 -4.51 -17.40 -6.21
N LEU A 180 -4.36 -17.57 -4.90
CA LEU A 180 -5.14 -16.84 -3.90
C LEU A 180 -4.47 -15.48 -3.66
N CYS A 181 -5.20 -14.41 -3.90
CA CYS A 181 -4.79 -13.02 -3.69
C CYS A 181 -5.82 -12.25 -2.85
N CYS A 182 -6.46 -12.94 -1.89
CA CYS A 182 -7.59 -12.43 -1.11
C CYS A 182 -7.15 -11.74 0.19
N ALA A 183 -5.89 -11.32 0.30
CA ALA A 183 -5.33 -10.71 1.50
C ALA A 183 -5.59 -11.57 2.75
N HIS A 184 -6.14 -10.98 3.85
CA HIS A 184 -6.40 -11.73 5.08
C HIS A 184 -7.48 -12.83 4.89
N GLU A 185 -8.38 -12.68 3.95
CA GLU A 185 -9.42 -13.67 3.63
C GLU A 185 -8.87 -14.90 2.92
N THR A 186 -7.61 -14.88 2.49
CA THR A 186 -6.91 -16.08 2.04
C THR A 186 -6.96 -17.19 3.08
N ALA A 187 -6.93 -16.86 4.37
CA ALA A 187 -7.05 -17.83 5.46
C ALA A 187 -8.45 -18.45 5.62
N ALA A 188 -9.45 -17.97 4.90
CA ALA A 188 -10.81 -18.56 4.92
C ALA A 188 -10.92 -19.85 4.08
N PHE A 189 -9.99 -20.08 3.16
CA PHE A 189 -9.96 -21.33 2.39
C PHE A 189 -9.30 -22.45 3.21
N GLU A 190 -9.88 -23.65 3.17
CA GLU A 190 -9.38 -24.83 3.89
C GLU A 190 -7.88 -25.06 3.66
N GLN A 191 -7.42 -24.93 2.42
CA GLN A 191 -6.04 -25.15 2.02
C GLN A 191 -5.05 -24.14 2.64
N THR A 192 -5.52 -23.00 3.08
CA THR A 192 -4.72 -21.88 3.58
C THR A 192 -5.11 -21.40 4.97
N ALA A 193 -6.00 -22.11 5.65
CA ALA A 193 -6.49 -21.77 6.99
C ALA A 193 -5.38 -21.72 8.07
N HIS A 194 -4.26 -22.43 7.83
CA HIS A 194 -3.09 -22.43 8.71
C HIS A 194 -2.19 -21.20 8.56
N LEU A 195 -2.39 -20.37 7.54
CA LEU A 195 -1.55 -19.18 7.31
C LEU A 195 -1.83 -18.13 8.41
N PRO A 196 -0.78 -17.60 9.06
CA PRO A 196 -0.92 -16.69 10.19
C PRO A 196 -1.21 -15.24 9.72
N LEU A 197 -2.23 -15.08 8.89
CA LEU A 197 -2.63 -13.79 8.34
C LEU A 197 -3.53 -13.03 9.32
N LYS A 198 -3.29 -11.72 9.45
CA LYS A 198 -4.10 -10.82 10.27
C LYS A 198 -4.59 -9.63 9.46
N ALA A 199 -5.85 -9.29 9.66
CA ALA A 199 -6.38 -8.03 9.17
C ALA A 199 -6.02 -6.89 10.12
N ILE A 200 -5.68 -5.73 9.54
CA ILE A 200 -5.41 -4.49 10.28
C ILE A 200 -6.25 -3.40 9.64
N ARG A 201 -7.20 -2.89 10.40
CA ARG A 201 -8.02 -1.78 9.96
C ARG A 201 -7.21 -0.50 9.89
N GLY A 202 -7.46 0.31 8.88
CA GLY A 202 -6.88 1.65 8.75
C GLY A 202 -7.81 2.57 8.01
N GLN A 203 -7.98 3.77 8.55
CA GLN A 203 -8.76 4.85 7.95
C GLN A 203 -7.85 5.92 7.39
N LEU A 204 -8.17 6.37 6.19
CA LEU A 204 -7.70 7.62 5.61
C LEU A 204 -8.75 8.70 5.82
N THR A 205 -8.28 9.90 6.14
CA THR A 205 -9.10 11.11 6.19
C THR A 205 -8.88 11.93 4.93
N HIS A 206 -9.94 12.39 4.31
CA HIS A 206 -9.91 13.27 3.15
C HIS A 206 -10.13 14.72 3.62
N LEU A 207 -9.17 15.59 3.34
CA LEU A 207 -9.22 17.00 3.71
C LEU A 207 -9.22 17.88 2.44
N PRO A 208 -10.21 18.74 2.26
CA PRO A 208 -10.15 19.76 1.21
C PRO A 208 -8.87 20.58 1.29
N ALA A 209 -8.19 20.73 0.16
CA ALA A 209 -7.02 21.59 0.08
C ALA A 209 -7.44 23.06 0.10
N ASN A 210 -6.64 23.90 0.76
CA ASN A 210 -6.75 25.35 0.68
C ASN A 210 -5.53 25.95 -0.02
N ALA A 211 -5.51 27.26 -0.24
CA ALA A 211 -4.43 27.94 -0.95
C ALA A 211 -3.04 27.72 -0.32
N GLN A 212 -2.97 27.61 1.00
CA GLN A 212 -1.73 27.34 1.73
C GLN A 212 -1.31 25.86 1.60
N SER A 213 -2.21 24.93 1.90
CA SER A 213 -1.90 23.49 1.89
C SER A 213 -1.63 22.96 0.48
N ALA A 214 -2.22 23.56 -0.55
CA ALA A 214 -1.95 23.23 -1.95
C ALA A 214 -0.50 23.50 -2.39
N ALA A 215 0.29 24.25 -1.60
CA ALA A 215 1.71 24.45 -1.82
C ALA A 215 2.55 23.20 -1.52
N LEU A 216 2.00 22.18 -0.87
CA LEU A 216 2.68 20.91 -0.62
C LEU A 216 3.05 20.19 -1.92
N ARG A 217 4.34 19.96 -2.14
CA ARG A 217 4.88 19.42 -3.40
C ARG A 217 5.38 17.98 -3.32
N THR A 218 5.60 17.46 -2.12
CA THR A 218 6.10 16.09 -1.87
C THR A 218 5.27 15.38 -0.83
N VAL A 219 5.34 14.07 -0.78
CA VAL A 219 4.73 13.30 0.31
C VAL A 219 5.53 13.52 1.59
N LEU A 220 4.88 13.90 2.67
CA LEU A 220 5.46 13.89 4.01
C LEU A 220 5.08 12.59 4.72
N CYS A 221 6.05 11.95 5.36
CA CYS A 221 5.87 10.67 6.02
C CYS A 221 6.66 10.60 7.33
N ALA A 222 6.03 10.09 8.40
CA ALA A 222 6.63 9.66 9.66
C ALA A 222 5.78 8.52 10.22
N ASP A 223 5.12 8.68 11.39
CA ASP A 223 4.15 7.72 11.91
C ASP A 223 2.84 7.73 11.08
N GLY A 224 2.51 8.88 10.52
CA GLY A 224 1.49 9.05 9.50
C GLY A 224 2.09 9.58 8.19
N TYR A 225 1.23 9.91 7.25
CA TYR A 225 1.62 10.57 6.01
C TYR A 225 0.54 11.52 5.50
N ILE A 226 0.96 12.49 4.69
CA ILE A 226 0.08 13.32 3.87
C ILE A 226 0.69 13.44 2.47
N SER A 227 -0.15 13.33 1.45
CA SER A 227 0.23 13.52 0.06
C SER A 227 -0.09 14.93 -0.44
N PRO A 228 0.60 15.42 -1.48
CA PRO A 228 0.14 16.58 -2.24
C PRO A 228 -1.32 16.43 -2.63
N SER A 229 -2.03 17.54 -2.72
CA SER A 229 -3.46 17.51 -3.06
C SER A 229 -3.67 16.87 -4.44
N ARG A 230 -4.72 16.06 -4.51
CA ARG A 230 -5.22 15.46 -5.74
C ARG A 230 -6.68 15.83 -5.91
N GLN A 231 -7.03 16.45 -7.03
CA GLN A 231 -8.39 16.91 -7.32
C GLN A 231 -8.96 17.78 -6.16
N GLY A 232 -8.14 18.66 -5.61
CA GLY A 232 -8.53 19.56 -4.53
C GLY A 232 -8.63 18.93 -3.13
N SER A 233 -8.15 17.70 -2.94
CA SER A 233 -8.17 17.02 -1.65
C SER A 233 -6.82 16.43 -1.27
N HIS A 234 -6.43 16.57 0.00
CA HIS A 234 -5.34 15.81 0.60
C HIS A 234 -5.86 14.49 1.17
N HIS A 235 -5.02 13.46 1.13
CA HIS A 235 -5.27 12.17 1.76
C HIS A 235 -4.26 11.97 2.88
N LEU A 236 -4.79 11.88 4.09
CA LEU A 236 -4.04 11.88 5.34
C LEU A 236 -4.26 10.56 6.08
N GLY A 237 -3.24 10.01 6.65
CA GLY A 237 -3.38 8.82 7.51
C GLY A 237 -2.09 8.05 7.71
N ALA A 238 -2.27 6.85 8.16
CA ALA A 238 -3.55 6.21 8.40
C ALA A 238 -3.60 5.69 9.84
N SER A 239 -4.79 5.61 10.39
CA SER A 239 -5.00 4.90 11.64
C SER A 239 -4.57 3.42 11.54
N PHE A 240 -4.36 2.78 12.68
CA PHE A 240 -3.85 1.41 12.75
C PHE A 240 -4.53 0.67 13.90
N ARG A 241 -5.60 -0.09 13.59
CA ARG A 241 -6.45 -0.73 14.59
C ARG A 241 -6.48 -2.25 14.39
N PHE A 242 -6.25 -2.99 15.48
CA PHE A 242 -6.29 -4.45 15.53
C PHE A 242 -7.57 -5.00 16.16
N ASP A 243 -8.31 -4.13 16.84
CA ASP A 243 -9.45 -4.46 17.70
C ASP A 243 -10.80 -4.40 16.97
N ARG A 244 -10.82 -3.93 15.73
CA ARG A 244 -12.05 -3.84 14.94
C ARG A 244 -11.78 -4.09 13.46
N LEU A 245 -12.80 -4.67 12.78
CA LEU A 245 -12.73 -5.05 11.37
C LEU A 245 -13.87 -4.46 10.52
N ASP A 246 -14.74 -3.65 11.13
CA ASP A 246 -15.79 -2.96 10.38
C ASP A 246 -15.20 -1.93 9.41
N LEU A 247 -15.94 -1.61 8.37
CA LEU A 247 -15.51 -0.67 7.33
C LEU A 247 -16.20 0.70 7.45
N GLN A 248 -16.85 0.98 8.58
CA GLN A 248 -17.51 2.26 8.81
C GLN A 248 -16.49 3.31 9.23
N PRO A 249 -16.46 4.48 8.59
CA PRO A 249 -15.62 5.60 9.04
C PRO A 249 -15.92 6.00 10.49
N SER A 250 -14.90 6.53 11.16
CA SER A 250 -14.98 6.94 12.56
C SER A 250 -14.36 8.33 12.74
N GLU A 251 -15.09 9.23 13.40
CA GLU A 251 -14.58 10.56 13.75
C GLU A 251 -13.38 10.51 14.69
N GLU A 252 -13.31 9.48 15.55
CA GLU A 252 -12.15 9.24 16.41
C GLU A 252 -10.88 9.02 15.59
N GLU A 253 -10.98 8.27 14.49
CA GLU A 253 -9.83 8.01 13.62
C GLU A 253 -9.49 9.22 12.73
N ASP A 254 -10.46 10.04 12.37
CA ASP A 254 -10.19 11.32 11.71
C ASP A 254 -9.44 12.26 12.66
N ALA A 255 -9.87 12.37 13.92
CA ALA A 255 -9.17 13.14 14.95
C ALA A 255 -7.75 12.63 15.18
N HIS A 256 -7.55 11.31 15.25
CA HIS A 256 -6.23 10.70 15.34
C HIS A 256 -5.33 11.05 14.12
N ASN A 257 -5.87 10.96 12.91
CA ASN A 257 -5.13 11.33 11.71
C ASN A 257 -4.74 12.81 11.70
N LEU A 258 -5.59 13.70 12.20
CA LEU A 258 -5.25 15.14 12.36
C LEU A 258 -4.14 15.34 13.40
N GLN A 259 -4.11 14.55 14.48
CA GLN A 259 -2.98 14.58 15.44
C GLN A 259 -1.67 14.12 14.77
N LEU A 260 -1.72 13.07 13.90
CA LEU A 260 -0.54 12.68 13.11
C LEU A 260 -0.07 13.80 12.19
N LEU A 261 -1.00 14.56 11.59
CA LEU A 261 -0.65 15.72 10.76
C LEU A 261 0.03 16.82 11.58
N GLN A 262 -0.44 17.08 12.80
CA GLN A 262 0.17 18.06 13.70
C GLN A 262 1.63 17.67 14.02
N ALA A 263 1.90 16.40 14.26
CA ALA A 263 3.25 15.90 14.50
C ALA A 263 4.14 15.97 13.24
N LEU A 264 3.57 15.73 12.04
CA LEU A 264 4.29 15.82 10.76
C LEU A 264 4.66 17.25 10.39
N SER A 265 3.72 18.17 10.47
CA SER A 265 3.89 19.57 10.09
C SER A 265 2.88 20.44 10.85
N PRO A 266 3.30 21.09 11.96
CA PRO A 266 2.44 22.01 12.69
C PRO A 266 1.87 23.14 11.80
N ALA A 267 2.67 23.66 10.88
CA ALA A 267 2.26 24.71 9.96
C ALA A 267 1.13 24.24 9.01
N LEU A 268 1.26 23.03 8.46
CA LEU A 268 0.22 22.45 7.61
C LEU A 268 -1.04 22.11 8.39
N HIS A 269 -0.90 21.56 9.60
CA HIS A 269 -2.01 21.32 10.49
C HIS A 269 -2.75 22.64 10.82
N GLN A 270 -2.03 23.70 11.19
CA GLN A 270 -2.62 25.01 11.46
C GLN A 270 -3.36 25.56 10.23
N SER A 271 -2.83 25.39 9.03
CA SER A 271 -3.49 25.85 7.81
C SER A 271 -4.80 25.13 7.53
N LEU A 272 -4.95 23.89 8.01
CA LEU A 272 -6.11 23.02 7.78
C LEU A 272 -7.02 22.86 9.00
N GLN A 273 -6.72 23.50 10.14
CA GLN A 273 -7.42 23.29 11.41
C GLN A 273 -8.94 23.59 11.35
N ASP A 274 -9.33 24.58 10.53
CA ASP A 274 -10.73 24.98 10.34
C ASP A 274 -11.39 24.23 9.15
N THR A 275 -10.68 23.26 8.57
CA THR A 275 -11.17 22.49 7.42
C THR A 275 -11.77 21.17 7.92
N ALA A 276 -13.08 21.03 7.79
CA ALA A 276 -13.74 19.76 8.09
C ALA A 276 -13.35 18.67 7.08
N PRO A 277 -13.15 17.42 7.53
CA PRO A 277 -13.01 16.30 6.61
C PRO A 277 -14.18 16.23 5.61
N SER A 278 -13.86 16.05 4.33
CA SER A 278 -14.86 15.88 3.27
C SER A 278 -15.28 14.43 3.10
N GLY A 279 -14.60 13.50 3.79
CA GLY A 279 -14.87 12.09 3.78
C GLY A 279 -13.73 11.29 4.38
N ALA A 280 -13.93 9.99 4.42
CA ALA A 280 -12.93 9.05 4.90
C ALA A 280 -13.01 7.74 4.10
N ARG A 281 -11.92 6.98 4.10
CA ARG A 281 -11.90 5.64 3.53
C ARG A 281 -11.28 4.65 4.50
N VAL A 282 -11.99 3.57 4.74
CA VAL A 282 -11.53 2.46 5.58
C VAL A 282 -11.11 1.30 4.70
N GLY A 283 -10.00 0.64 5.05
CA GLY A 283 -9.55 -0.58 4.41
C GLY A 283 -8.88 -1.53 5.40
N LEU A 284 -8.93 -2.81 5.09
CA LEU A 284 -8.28 -3.85 5.89
C LEU A 284 -6.97 -4.26 5.22
N ARG A 285 -5.83 -3.87 5.83
CA ARG A 285 -4.52 -4.38 5.43
C ARG A 285 -4.39 -5.84 5.85
N CYS A 286 -3.58 -6.58 5.13
CA CYS A 286 -3.18 -7.94 5.51
C CYS A 286 -1.72 -7.95 5.94
N THR A 287 -1.43 -8.59 7.05
CA THR A 287 -0.04 -8.78 7.51
C THR A 287 0.22 -10.21 7.96
N ALA A 288 1.46 -10.65 7.77
CA ALA A 288 2.05 -11.82 8.43
C ALA A 288 2.79 -11.37 9.72
N PRO A 289 3.16 -12.27 10.63
CA PRO A 289 3.82 -11.92 11.90
C PRO A 289 5.14 -11.16 11.75
N ASP A 290 5.86 -11.39 10.66
CA ASP A 290 7.15 -10.75 10.34
C ASP A 290 7.00 -9.56 9.39
N TYR A 291 5.77 -9.19 9.04
CA TYR A 291 5.43 -8.13 8.06
C TYR A 291 5.96 -8.37 6.65
N LEU A 292 6.39 -9.59 6.32
CA LEU A 292 6.81 -9.95 4.97
C LEU A 292 5.65 -10.48 4.13
N PRO A 293 5.69 -10.29 2.80
CA PRO A 293 4.71 -10.90 1.91
C PRO A 293 4.90 -12.41 1.84
N LEU A 294 3.81 -13.17 1.92
CA LEU A 294 3.81 -14.61 1.68
C LEU A 294 3.62 -14.86 0.18
N ILE A 295 4.63 -15.44 -0.46
CA ILE A 295 4.62 -15.75 -1.90
C ILE A 295 5.19 -17.15 -2.10
N GLY A 296 4.39 -18.05 -2.67
CA GLY A 296 4.85 -19.39 -2.97
C GLY A 296 3.72 -20.41 -3.08
N PRO A 297 4.08 -21.69 -3.32
CA PRO A 297 3.13 -22.79 -3.23
C PRO A 297 2.59 -22.93 -1.80
N VAL A 298 1.33 -23.28 -1.68
CA VAL A 298 0.74 -23.57 -0.37
C VAL A 298 1.33 -24.88 0.16
N VAL A 299 1.78 -24.85 1.40
CA VAL A 299 2.30 -26.03 2.10
C VAL A 299 1.14 -26.91 2.53
N ASP A 300 1.25 -28.22 2.35
CA ASP A 300 0.40 -29.17 3.05
C ASP A 300 0.81 -29.19 4.53
N ALA A 301 0.02 -28.52 5.37
CA ALA A 301 0.32 -28.34 6.77
C ALA A 301 0.41 -29.67 7.54
N ASN A 302 -0.42 -30.66 7.16
CA ASN A 302 -0.42 -31.97 7.81
C ASN A 302 0.84 -32.75 7.44
N ALA A 303 1.19 -32.80 6.17
CA ALA A 303 2.42 -33.45 5.71
C ALA A 303 3.66 -32.75 6.28
N PHE A 304 3.66 -31.41 6.37
CA PHE A 304 4.73 -30.66 6.98
C PHE A 304 4.89 -31.00 8.47
N ALA A 305 3.79 -30.99 9.24
CA ALA A 305 3.82 -31.34 10.65
C ALA A 305 4.30 -32.78 10.87
N GLN A 306 3.87 -33.74 10.05
CA GLN A 306 4.34 -35.13 10.15
C GLN A 306 5.83 -35.27 9.85
N THR A 307 6.41 -34.40 9.03
CA THR A 307 7.82 -34.50 8.62
C THR A 307 8.75 -33.80 9.61
N TYR A 308 8.31 -32.70 10.24
CA TYR A 308 9.16 -31.80 11.03
C TYR A 308 8.72 -31.63 12.48
N ALA A 309 7.62 -32.22 12.92
CA ALA A 309 7.23 -32.32 14.34
C ALA A 309 7.71 -33.65 14.93
#